data_7ee174a1686f78eb94fe71ea3f99490c
#
_entry.id   7ee174a1686f78eb94fe71ea3f99490c
#
_cell.length_a   1.000
_cell.length_b   1.000
_cell.length_c   1.000
_cell.angle_alpha   90.00
_cell.angle_beta   90.00
_cell.angle_gamma   90.00
#
_symmetry.space_group_name_H-M   'P 1'
#
loop_
_entity.id
_entity.type
_entity.pdbx_description
1 polymer ?
#
loop_
_entity_poly.entity_id
_entity_poly.type
_entity_poly.pdbx_seq_one_letter_code
_entity_poly.pdbx_strand_id
1 'polypeptide(L)'
;MLVRLVDEIQFANMLADDSWKSETVLFSVQDLIDEVVPSVLPAIKRKGLQLLINNHLKAHDMRRGDRDALRRILLLLMQYAVTSTQLGKITLEVDQDESSEDHLTFRILDTGEGVSIHEMDNLHFPFINQTQNDRYGKADPLAFWLSDQLARKLGGHLNIKTRDGLGTRYSVHIKMLAADPEVEEEEERLLDDVCVMVDVTSAEIRNIVTRQLENWGATCITPDERLISQDYDIFLTDNPSNLTASGLLLSDDESGVREIGPGQLCVNFNMSNAMQEAVLQLIEVQLAQEEVTESPLGGDENAQLHASGYYALFVDTVPDDVKRLYTEAATSDFAALAQTAHRLKGVFAMLNLVPGKQLCETLEHLIREKDVPGIEKYISDIDSYVKSLL
;
A
#
# COMPACT_ATOMS: atom_id res chain seq x y z
N MET A 1 15.76 -14.10 18.74
CA MET A 1 16.32 -13.03 19.56
C MET A 1 17.85 -12.93 19.42
N LEU A 2 18.64 -13.98 19.70
CA LEU A 2 20.11 -13.94 19.59
C LEU A 2 20.63 -13.61 18.18
N VAL A 3 20.08 -14.21 17.12
CA VAL A 3 20.50 -13.98 15.72
C VAL A 3 20.33 -12.51 15.35
N ARG A 4 19.17 -11.91 15.67
CA ARG A 4 18.90 -10.51 15.41
C ARG A 4 19.89 -9.57 16.12
N LEU A 5 20.22 -9.84 17.40
CA LEU A 5 21.20 -9.04 18.14
C LEU A 5 22.61 -9.12 17.52
N VAL A 6 23.00 -10.31 17.04
CA VAL A 6 24.28 -10.49 16.35
C VAL A 6 24.31 -9.69 15.04
N ASP A 7 23.25 -9.73 14.26
CA ASP A 7 23.12 -8.97 13.00
C ASP A 7 23.16 -7.45 13.26
N GLU A 8 22.48 -6.99 14.31
CA GLU A 8 22.51 -5.58 14.71
C GLU A 8 23.89 -5.12 15.18
N ILE A 9 24.62 -5.94 15.94
CA ILE A 9 26.00 -5.65 16.38
C ILE A 9 26.95 -5.64 15.17
N GLN A 10 26.85 -6.60 14.26
CA GLN A 10 27.67 -6.63 13.06
C GLN A 10 27.43 -5.38 12.21
N PHE A 11 26.17 -5.00 12.05
CA PHE A 11 25.80 -3.80 11.32
C PHE A 11 26.30 -2.53 12.00
N ALA A 12 26.23 -2.45 13.34
CA ALA A 12 26.79 -1.35 14.11
C ALA A 12 28.31 -1.20 13.88
N ASN A 13 29.04 -2.31 13.83
CA ASN A 13 30.47 -2.30 13.51
C ASN A 13 30.73 -1.78 12.08
N MET A 14 29.94 -2.19 11.10
CA MET A 14 30.05 -1.71 9.71
C MET A 14 29.79 -0.19 9.60
N LEU A 15 28.88 0.35 10.40
CA LEU A 15 28.65 1.79 10.45
C LEU A 15 29.78 2.54 11.17
N ALA A 16 30.32 1.95 12.24
CA ALA A 16 31.37 2.56 13.05
C ALA A 16 32.73 2.61 12.33
N ASP A 17 33.05 1.59 11.53
CA ASP A 17 34.28 1.52 10.74
C ASP A 17 34.16 2.10 9.32
N ASP A 18 33.01 2.69 9.01
CA ASP A 18 32.67 3.31 7.71
C ASP A 18 32.74 2.33 6.52
N SER A 19 32.65 1.05 6.79
CA SER A 19 32.64 0.00 5.74
C SER A 19 31.27 -0.15 5.08
N TRP A 20 30.21 0.37 5.71
CA TRP A 20 28.86 0.38 5.14
C TRP A 20 28.77 1.34 3.94
N LYS A 21 28.17 0.86 2.86
CA LYS A 21 27.92 1.65 1.64
C LYS A 21 26.44 1.81 1.42
N SER A 22 26.01 3.04 1.19
CA SER A 22 24.64 3.36 0.78
C SER A 22 24.39 2.88 -0.65
N GLU A 23 23.24 2.24 -0.86
CA GLU A 23 22.76 1.86 -2.18
C GLU A 23 21.54 2.72 -2.54
N THR A 24 21.69 3.53 -3.58
CA THR A 24 20.61 4.41 -4.04
C THR A 24 19.76 3.69 -5.08
N VAL A 25 18.49 3.46 -4.76
CA VAL A 25 17.49 2.85 -5.64
C VAL A 25 16.25 3.75 -5.77
N LEU A 26 15.48 3.54 -6.82
CA LEU A 26 14.14 4.13 -6.97
C LEU A 26 13.13 3.21 -6.28
N PHE A 27 12.28 3.74 -5.42
CA PHE A 27 11.28 2.96 -4.69
C PHE A 27 10.06 3.81 -4.29
N SER A 28 8.93 3.13 -4.09
CA SER A 28 7.72 3.71 -3.51
C SER A 28 7.83 3.73 -1.98
N VAL A 29 7.56 4.89 -1.38
CA VAL A 29 7.52 5.03 0.09
C VAL A 29 6.37 4.21 0.67
N GLN A 30 5.22 4.16 -0.02
CA GLN A 30 4.07 3.38 0.42
C GLN A 30 4.36 1.88 0.42
N ASP A 31 5.00 1.35 -0.64
CA ASP A 31 5.38 -0.06 -0.69
C ASP A 31 6.34 -0.44 0.44
N LEU A 32 7.26 0.46 0.77
CA LEU A 32 8.16 0.26 1.91
C LEU A 32 7.40 0.20 3.24
N ILE A 33 6.42 1.07 3.44
CA ILE A 33 5.56 1.06 4.63
C ILE A 33 4.77 -0.25 4.70
N ASP A 34 4.17 -0.68 3.59
CA ASP A 34 3.39 -1.91 3.49
C ASP A 34 4.24 -3.17 3.72
N GLU A 35 5.55 -3.11 3.47
CA GLU A 35 6.50 -4.18 3.84
C GLU A 35 6.86 -4.17 5.35
N VAL A 36 6.94 -2.98 5.95
CA VAL A 36 7.30 -2.83 7.38
C VAL A 36 6.14 -3.22 8.30
N VAL A 37 4.92 -2.83 7.95
CA VAL A 37 3.71 -3.04 8.77
C VAL A 37 3.50 -4.50 9.18
N PRO A 38 3.53 -5.50 8.28
CA PRO A 38 3.34 -6.91 8.65
C PRO A 38 4.36 -7.42 9.68
N SER A 39 5.56 -6.83 9.73
CA SER A 39 6.60 -7.23 10.68
C SER A 39 6.30 -6.86 12.14
N VAL A 40 5.42 -5.89 12.37
CA VAL A 40 5.05 -5.41 13.72
C VAL A 40 3.64 -5.85 14.14
N LEU A 41 2.76 -6.13 13.19
CA LEU A 41 1.36 -6.52 13.45
C LEU A 41 1.20 -7.67 14.47
N PRO A 42 1.96 -8.78 14.42
CA PRO A 42 1.82 -9.86 15.39
C PRO A 42 2.10 -9.44 16.83
N ALA A 43 3.03 -8.52 17.02
CA ALA A 43 3.36 -8.00 18.35
C ALA A 43 2.31 -6.98 18.84
N ILE A 44 1.82 -6.13 17.97
CA ILE A 44 0.72 -5.19 18.22
C ILE A 44 -0.53 -5.94 18.64
N LYS A 45 -0.93 -6.96 17.89
CA LYS A 45 -2.12 -7.78 18.16
C LYS A 45 -2.02 -8.52 19.50
N ARG A 46 -0.86 -9.15 19.80
CA ARG A 46 -0.64 -9.81 21.08
C ARG A 46 -0.80 -8.90 22.29
N LYS A 47 -0.48 -7.62 22.14
CA LYS A 47 -0.58 -6.63 23.21
C LYS A 47 -1.93 -5.89 23.21
N GLY A 48 -2.79 -6.12 22.22
CA GLY A 48 -4.04 -5.37 22.06
C GLY A 48 -3.83 -3.89 21.80
N LEU A 49 -2.70 -3.52 21.14
CA LEU A 49 -2.41 -2.15 20.74
C LEU A 49 -3.11 -1.83 19.43
N GLN A 50 -3.43 -0.54 19.22
CA GLN A 50 -3.88 -0.04 17.93
C GLN A 50 -2.69 0.46 17.10
N LEU A 51 -2.65 0.13 15.81
CA LEU A 51 -1.72 0.70 14.85
C LEU A 51 -2.46 1.67 13.93
N LEU A 52 -1.86 2.82 13.66
CA LEU A 52 -2.35 3.81 12.71
C LEU A 52 -1.21 4.22 11.77
N ILE A 53 -1.42 4.09 10.48
CA ILE A 53 -0.49 4.55 9.45
C ILE A 53 -1.09 5.76 8.74
N ASN A 54 -0.44 6.91 8.88
CA ASN A 54 -0.90 8.17 8.34
C ASN A 54 0.13 8.73 7.35
N ASN A 55 0.07 8.26 6.11
CA ASN A 55 0.93 8.73 5.05
C ASN A 55 0.30 9.95 4.37
N HIS A 56 0.97 11.11 4.44
CA HIS A 56 0.52 12.36 3.84
C HIS A 56 1.14 12.62 2.46
N LEU A 57 1.96 11.69 1.97
CA LEU A 57 2.51 11.79 0.62
C LEU A 57 1.41 11.51 -0.41
N LYS A 58 1.67 11.92 -1.64
CA LYS A 58 0.79 11.57 -2.77
C LYS A 58 0.72 10.03 -2.93
N ALA A 59 -0.34 9.55 -3.56
CA ALA A 59 -0.35 8.18 -4.06
C ALA A 59 0.89 7.98 -4.94
N HIS A 60 1.52 6.82 -4.82
CA HIS A 60 2.70 6.46 -5.64
C HIS A 60 3.89 7.43 -5.55
N ASP A 61 4.08 8.06 -4.39
CA ASP A 61 5.26 8.90 -4.16
C ASP A 61 6.55 8.07 -4.32
N MET A 62 7.28 8.33 -5.41
CA MET A 62 8.51 7.64 -5.75
C MET A 62 9.72 8.44 -5.29
N ARG A 63 10.65 7.76 -4.63
CA ARG A 63 11.87 8.39 -4.08
C ARG A 63 13.11 7.68 -4.54
N ARG A 64 14.17 8.44 -4.67
CA ARG A 64 15.50 7.94 -4.97
C ARG A 64 16.38 8.07 -3.72
N GLY A 65 16.83 6.95 -3.19
CA GLY A 65 17.61 6.91 -1.95
C GLY A 65 17.92 5.48 -1.49
N ASP A 66 18.44 5.35 -0.27
CA ASP A 66 18.74 4.04 0.32
C ASP A 66 17.50 3.47 1.01
N ARG A 67 16.77 2.65 0.26
CA ARG A 67 15.55 1.98 0.70
C ARG A 67 15.77 1.08 1.92
N ASP A 68 16.87 0.30 1.90
CA ASP A 68 17.15 -0.67 2.97
C ASP A 68 17.56 0.01 4.27
N ALA A 69 18.30 1.12 4.20
CA ALA A 69 18.60 1.93 5.35
C ALA A 69 17.33 2.50 5.99
N LEU A 70 16.43 3.08 5.19
CA LEU A 70 15.15 3.61 5.67
C LEU A 70 14.28 2.49 6.26
N ARG A 71 14.15 1.36 5.57
CA ARG A 71 13.43 0.18 6.06
C ARG A 71 13.94 -0.26 7.45
N ARG A 72 15.25 -0.31 7.62
CA ARG A 72 15.87 -0.69 8.89
C ARG A 72 15.58 0.32 10.01
N ILE A 73 15.64 1.62 9.72
CA ILE A 73 15.27 2.67 10.68
C ILE A 73 13.82 2.47 11.15
N LEU A 74 12.88 2.34 10.21
CA LEU A 74 11.46 2.18 10.53
C LEU A 74 11.20 0.91 11.35
N LEU A 75 11.80 -0.22 10.97
CA LEU A 75 11.66 -1.47 11.72
C LEU A 75 12.19 -1.36 13.15
N LEU A 76 13.37 -0.78 13.35
CA LEU A 76 13.98 -0.63 14.67
C LEU A 76 13.10 0.24 15.57
N LEU A 77 12.67 1.40 15.09
CA LEU A 77 11.88 2.34 15.88
C LEU A 77 10.45 1.84 16.12
N MET A 78 9.81 1.23 15.13
CA MET A 78 8.47 0.64 15.29
C MET A 78 8.49 -0.53 16.29
N GLN A 79 9.46 -1.43 16.19
CA GLN A 79 9.59 -2.55 17.12
C GLN A 79 9.87 -2.07 18.55
N TYR A 80 10.68 -1.01 18.69
CA TYR A 80 10.90 -0.40 19.99
C TYR A 80 9.62 0.20 20.55
N ALA A 81 8.88 0.99 19.77
CA ALA A 81 7.61 1.59 20.17
C ALA A 81 6.60 0.51 20.60
N VAL A 82 6.48 -0.60 19.86
CA VAL A 82 5.65 -1.76 20.26
C VAL A 82 6.11 -2.39 21.56
N THR A 83 7.42 -2.48 21.76
CA THR A 83 7.97 -3.11 22.97
C THR A 83 7.74 -2.26 24.20
N SER A 84 7.91 -0.96 24.11
CA SER A 84 7.76 0.01 25.20
C SER A 84 6.32 0.34 25.57
N THR A 85 5.38 0.11 24.66
CA THR A 85 3.95 0.42 24.88
C THR A 85 3.22 -0.82 25.40
N GLN A 86 2.51 -0.68 26.50
CA GLN A 86 1.69 -1.76 27.09
C GLN A 86 0.21 -1.65 26.72
N LEU A 87 -0.32 -0.43 26.63
CA LEU A 87 -1.70 -0.13 26.27
C LEU A 87 -1.75 1.13 25.41
N GLY A 88 -2.74 1.20 24.53
CA GLY A 88 -3.00 2.36 23.70
C GLY A 88 -2.62 2.14 22.23
N LYS A 89 -1.94 3.11 21.63
CA LYS A 89 -1.71 3.10 20.19
C LYS A 89 -0.29 3.47 19.79
N ILE A 90 0.07 3.06 18.56
CA ILE A 90 1.28 3.45 17.87
C ILE A 90 0.84 4.06 16.54
N THR A 91 1.38 5.23 16.21
CA THR A 91 1.08 5.93 14.96
C THR A 91 2.38 6.14 14.19
N LEU A 92 2.39 5.80 12.92
CA LEU A 92 3.41 6.23 11.96
C LEU A 92 2.82 7.33 11.08
N GLU A 93 3.42 8.51 11.13
CA GLU A 93 3.10 9.64 10.25
C GLU A 93 4.26 9.87 9.28
N VAL A 94 3.95 10.13 8.02
CA VAL A 94 4.93 10.45 6.99
C VAL A 94 4.54 11.74 6.32
N ASP A 95 5.47 12.70 6.33
CA ASP A 95 5.28 14.02 5.73
C ASP A 95 6.45 14.39 4.84
N GLN A 96 6.15 15.13 3.79
CA GLN A 96 7.14 15.88 3.03
C GLN A 96 7.42 17.20 3.74
N ASP A 97 8.67 17.64 3.73
CA ASP A 97 9.04 18.94 4.30
C ASP A 97 8.50 20.07 3.40
N GLU A 98 7.82 21.04 3.98
CA GLU A 98 7.29 22.22 3.26
C GLU A 98 8.39 23.05 2.56
N SER A 99 9.62 23.00 3.09
CA SER A 99 10.76 23.76 2.58
C SER A 99 11.51 23.06 1.44
N SER A 100 11.32 21.75 1.26
CA SER A 100 12.08 20.97 0.27
C SER A 100 11.38 19.64 -0.05
N GLU A 101 11.08 19.45 -1.32
CA GLU A 101 10.48 18.20 -1.82
C GLU A 101 11.37 16.98 -1.59
N ASP A 102 12.69 17.18 -1.51
CA ASP A 102 13.66 16.12 -1.29
C ASP A 102 13.79 15.65 0.17
N HIS A 103 13.07 16.28 1.10
CA HIS A 103 13.15 15.92 2.51
C HIS A 103 11.85 15.31 3.00
N LEU A 104 11.98 14.14 3.65
CA LEU A 104 10.89 13.45 4.30
C LEU A 104 11.08 13.41 5.80
N THR A 105 9.97 13.47 6.51
CA THR A 105 9.90 13.29 7.96
C THR A 105 9.02 12.11 8.29
N PHE A 106 9.59 11.09 8.94
CA PHE A 106 8.87 9.96 9.49
C PHE A 106 8.74 10.16 11.00
N ARG A 107 7.51 10.20 11.50
CA ARG A 107 7.23 10.34 12.95
C ARG A 107 6.58 9.06 13.43
N ILE A 108 7.20 8.43 14.40
CA ILE A 108 6.61 7.30 15.13
C ILE A 108 6.20 7.85 16.50
N LEU A 109 4.93 7.70 16.84
CA LEU A 109 4.37 8.15 18.11
C LEU A 109 3.85 6.93 18.85
N ASP A 110 4.22 6.79 20.11
CA ASP A 110 3.64 5.81 21.00
C ASP A 110 2.95 6.50 22.20
N THR A 111 1.98 5.81 22.78
CA THR A 111 1.29 6.23 24.01
C THR A 111 1.79 5.46 25.23
N GLY A 112 3.05 5.02 25.21
CA GLY A 112 3.68 4.31 26.29
C GLY A 112 4.01 5.20 27.50
N GLU A 113 4.80 4.67 28.41
CA GLU A 113 5.20 5.38 29.64
C GLU A 113 6.19 6.52 29.39
N GLY A 114 6.73 6.60 28.19
CA GLY A 114 7.78 7.54 27.84
C GLY A 114 9.18 6.98 28.10
N VAL A 115 10.19 7.77 27.77
CA VAL A 115 11.62 7.47 27.99
C VAL A 115 12.12 8.38 29.11
N SER A 116 12.80 7.83 30.09
CA SER A 116 13.35 8.64 31.19
C SER A 116 14.50 9.54 30.71
N ILE A 117 14.76 10.64 31.45
CA ILE A 117 15.88 11.55 31.14
C ILE A 117 17.21 10.80 31.11
N HIS A 118 17.41 9.86 32.02
CA HIS A 118 18.64 9.03 32.09
C HIS A 118 18.79 8.08 30.89
N GLU A 119 17.68 7.57 30.37
CA GLU A 119 17.68 6.77 29.16
C GLU A 119 17.97 7.63 27.93
N MET A 120 17.43 8.85 27.89
CA MET A 120 17.71 9.82 26.81
C MET A 120 19.21 10.14 26.70
N ASP A 121 19.90 10.34 27.83
CA ASP A 121 21.34 10.59 27.84
C ASP A 121 22.14 9.38 27.33
N ASN A 122 21.63 8.17 27.52
CA ASN A 122 22.26 6.93 27.08
C ASN A 122 22.00 6.57 25.61
N LEU A 123 21.01 7.18 24.96
CA LEU A 123 20.69 6.88 23.56
C LEU A 123 21.82 7.18 22.57
N HIS A 124 22.76 8.04 22.95
CA HIS A 124 23.94 8.35 22.14
C HIS A 124 25.09 7.35 22.27
N PHE A 125 24.98 6.39 23.21
CA PHE A 125 26.03 5.45 23.54
C PHE A 125 25.53 4.01 23.54
N PRO A 126 25.79 3.23 22.47
CA PRO A 126 25.16 1.92 22.25
C PRO A 126 25.57 0.82 23.24
N PHE A 127 26.64 1.02 24.03
CA PHE A 127 27.26 -0.02 24.84
C PHE A 127 27.47 0.37 26.32
N ILE A 128 26.69 1.31 26.86
CA ILE A 128 26.78 1.61 28.28
C ILE A 128 26.16 0.48 29.09
N ASN A 129 26.96 -0.07 30.05
CA ASN A 129 26.50 -1.06 30.99
C ASN A 129 25.22 -0.60 31.70
N GLN A 130 24.15 -1.29 31.46
CA GLN A 130 22.90 -1.19 32.20
C GLN A 130 23.10 -1.84 33.57
N THR A 131 23.79 -1.14 34.48
CA THR A 131 23.78 -1.50 35.89
C THR A 131 22.77 -0.62 36.59
N GLN A 132 21.68 -1.24 36.96
CA GLN A 132 20.74 -0.85 38.02
C GLN A 132 19.57 0.08 37.62
N ASN A 133 18.43 -0.49 37.86
CA ASN A 133 17.08 -0.01 38.02
C ASN A 133 16.18 -0.07 36.78
N ASP A 134 15.99 -1.28 36.36
CA ASP A 134 14.94 -1.70 35.44
C ASP A 134 13.52 -1.53 36.02
N ARG A 135 13.04 -0.34 36.23
CA ARG A 135 11.59 -0.13 36.26
C ARG A 135 11.01 -0.17 34.85
N TYR A 136 11.83 0.10 33.84
CA TYR A 136 11.41 0.18 32.43
C TYR A 136 12.21 -0.75 31.50
N GLY A 137 12.94 -1.65 32.00
CA GLY A 137 13.76 -2.77 31.56
C GLY A 137 13.87 -3.16 30.08
N LYS A 138 13.70 -2.26 29.11
CA LYS A 138 13.71 -2.64 27.70
C LYS A 138 14.15 -1.51 26.73
N ALA A 139 14.83 -0.48 27.20
CA ALA A 139 15.47 0.43 26.26
C ALA A 139 16.47 -0.37 25.44
N ASP A 140 16.41 -0.30 24.13
CA ASP A 140 17.39 -0.83 23.21
C ASP A 140 18.28 0.33 22.71
N PRO A 141 19.37 0.67 23.44
CA PRO A 141 20.21 1.79 23.06
C PRO A 141 20.84 1.60 21.69
N LEU A 142 21.01 0.34 21.27
CA LEU A 142 21.56 0.00 19.97
C LEU A 142 20.57 0.38 18.85
N ALA A 143 19.28 0.15 19.02
CA ALA A 143 18.26 0.52 18.03
C ALA A 143 18.25 2.03 17.76
N PHE A 144 18.35 2.86 18.80
CA PHE A 144 18.39 4.31 18.65
C PHE A 144 19.68 4.78 18.00
N TRP A 145 20.81 4.28 18.48
CA TRP A 145 22.10 4.64 17.90
C TRP A 145 22.17 4.26 16.42
N LEU A 146 21.76 3.05 16.06
CA LEU A 146 21.68 2.60 14.65
C LEU A 146 20.77 3.50 13.82
N SER A 147 19.60 3.83 14.34
CA SER A 147 18.64 4.69 13.63
C SER A 147 19.20 6.10 13.42
N ASP A 148 19.87 6.69 14.42
CA ASP A 148 20.50 8.00 14.29
C ASP A 148 21.67 7.97 13.31
N GLN A 149 22.56 6.97 13.40
CA GLN A 149 23.68 6.84 12.47
C GLN A 149 23.21 6.67 11.02
N LEU A 150 22.22 5.82 10.79
CA LEU A 150 21.61 5.67 9.46
C LEU A 150 20.96 6.96 8.98
N ALA A 151 20.19 7.65 9.83
CA ALA A 151 19.57 8.92 9.48
C ALA A 151 20.61 9.97 9.07
N ARG A 152 21.75 10.03 9.79
CA ARG A 152 22.87 10.92 9.43
C ARG A 152 23.51 10.54 8.09
N LYS A 153 23.67 9.25 7.81
CA LYS A 153 24.15 8.77 6.50
C LYS A 153 23.19 9.12 5.37
N LEU A 154 21.89 9.22 5.65
CA LEU A 154 20.84 9.67 4.74
C LEU A 154 20.69 11.22 4.71
N GLY A 155 21.67 11.95 5.22
CA GLY A 155 21.69 13.41 5.20
C GLY A 155 20.73 14.09 6.19
N GLY A 156 20.31 13.38 7.24
CA GLY A 156 19.35 13.85 8.22
C GLY A 156 19.72 13.55 9.67
N HIS A 157 18.72 13.35 10.52
CA HIS A 157 18.91 13.09 11.94
C HIS A 157 17.66 12.47 12.58
N LEU A 158 17.86 11.82 13.73
CA LEU A 158 16.79 11.35 14.61
C LEU A 158 16.60 12.33 15.77
N ASN A 159 15.36 12.74 16.02
CA ASN A 159 14.96 13.55 17.16
C ASN A 159 13.95 12.78 18.01
N ILE A 160 14.16 12.73 19.32
CA ILE A 160 13.28 12.03 20.26
C ILE A 160 12.71 13.03 21.24
N LYS A 161 11.38 13.09 21.33
CA LYS A 161 10.65 13.89 22.31
C LYS A 161 9.78 12.97 23.13
N THR A 162 9.95 13.02 24.44
CA THR A 162 9.22 12.17 25.38
C THR A 162 8.56 12.99 26.47
N ARG A 163 7.44 12.47 27.01
CA ARG A 163 6.81 12.95 28.22
C ARG A 163 6.44 11.76 29.08
N ASP A 164 6.86 11.80 30.33
CA ASP A 164 6.55 10.78 31.30
C ASP A 164 5.02 10.56 31.42
N GLY A 165 4.59 9.31 31.31
CA GLY A 165 3.19 8.89 31.33
C GLY A 165 2.36 9.25 30.11
N LEU A 166 2.92 9.92 29.08
CA LEU A 166 2.20 10.35 27.88
C LEU A 166 2.73 9.73 26.59
N GLY A 167 3.92 9.15 26.61
CA GLY A 167 4.52 8.48 25.46
C GLY A 167 5.70 9.22 24.85
N THR A 168 6.12 8.73 23.68
CA THR A 168 7.32 9.20 22.97
C THR A 168 7.01 9.47 21.51
N ARG A 169 7.67 10.47 20.96
CA ARG A 169 7.71 10.78 19.54
C ARG A 169 9.14 10.65 19.04
N TYR A 170 9.33 9.76 18.09
CA TYR A 170 10.57 9.57 17.33
C TYR A 170 10.39 10.24 15.97
N SER A 171 11.18 11.26 15.66
CA SER A 171 11.11 11.97 14.37
C SER A 171 12.41 11.76 13.62
N VAL A 172 12.33 11.09 12.47
CA VAL A 172 13.44 10.86 11.56
C VAL A 172 13.30 11.81 10.39
N HIS A 173 14.24 12.72 10.27
CA HIS A 173 14.35 13.62 9.13
C HIS A 173 15.43 13.09 8.21
N ILE A 174 15.14 12.90 6.94
CA ILE A 174 16.08 12.34 5.96
C ILE A 174 15.93 13.01 4.61
N LYS A 175 17.01 12.97 3.83
CA LYS A 175 17.00 13.41 2.44
C LYS A 175 16.73 12.22 1.53
N MET A 176 15.61 12.28 0.80
CA MET A 176 15.20 11.30 -0.23
C MET A 176 14.73 12.09 -1.45
N LEU A 177 15.52 12.05 -2.52
CA LEU A 177 15.23 12.81 -3.71
C LEU A 177 13.87 12.42 -4.29
N ALA A 178 13.01 13.38 -4.56
CA ALA A 178 11.80 13.14 -5.32
C ALA A 178 12.16 12.59 -6.72
N ALA A 179 11.37 11.66 -7.24
CA ALA A 179 11.54 11.22 -8.62
C ALA A 179 11.22 12.38 -9.58
N ASP A 180 11.93 12.44 -10.72
CA ASP A 180 11.64 13.44 -11.74
C ASP A 180 10.19 13.27 -12.25
N PRO A 181 9.45 14.36 -12.46
CA PRO A 181 8.06 14.31 -12.96
C PRO A 181 7.90 13.62 -14.33
N GLU A 182 8.97 13.54 -15.12
CA GLU A 182 8.98 12.81 -16.41
C GLU A 182 8.83 11.28 -16.25
N VAL A 183 8.99 10.76 -15.03
CA VAL A 183 8.77 9.33 -14.70
C VAL A 183 7.37 9.13 -14.10
N GLU A 184 6.70 10.20 -13.71
CA GLU A 184 5.26 10.20 -13.43
C GLU A 184 4.54 10.08 -14.79
N GLU A 185 4.51 8.87 -15.37
CA GLU A 185 3.48 8.53 -16.34
C GLU A 185 2.14 8.92 -15.70
N GLU A 186 1.24 9.49 -16.49
CA GLU A 186 -0.13 9.80 -16.08
C GLU A 186 -0.71 8.58 -15.35
N GLU A 187 -0.50 8.54 -14.03
CA GLU A 187 -1.11 7.50 -13.21
C GLU A 187 -2.61 7.76 -13.27
N GLU A 188 -3.29 6.91 -14.02
CA GLU A 188 -4.73 6.82 -14.04
C GLU A 188 -5.21 6.85 -12.59
N ARG A 189 -5.98 7.84 -12.25
CA ARG A 189 -6.70 7.87 -10.98
C ARG A 189 -7.62 6.67 -10.99
N LEU A 190 -7.19 5.61 -10.32
CA LEU A 190 -7.82 4.28 -10.37
C LEU A 190 -9.29 4.28 -9.97
N LEU A 191 -9.71 5.31 -9.22
CA LEU A 191 -11.07 5.44 -8.66
C LEU A 191 -11.76 6.73 -9.12
N ASP A 192 -11.38 7.29 -10.28
CA ASP A 192 -12.13 8.41 -10.84
C ASP A 192 -13.60 7.98 -11.08
N ASP A 193 -14.53 8.86 -10.70
CA ASP A 193 -15.98 8.64 -10.75
C ASP A 193 -16.53 7.59 -9.75
N VAL A 194 -15.69 7.00 -8.87
CA VAL A 194 -16.14 6.09 -7.81
C VAL A 194 -16.56 6.87 -6.57
N CYS A 195 -17.78 6.64 -6.08
CA CYS A 195 -18.30 7.21 -4.85
C CYS A 195 -18.26 6.18 -3.71
N VAL A 196 -17.56 6.51 -2.61
CA VAL A 196 -17.42 5.63 -1.45
C VAL A 196 -18.15 6.22 -0.25
N MET A 197 -19.11 5.48 0.29
CA MET A 197 -19.75 5.79 1.57
C MET A 197 -18.86 5.32 2.72
N VAL A 198 -18.34 6.25 3.52
CA VAL A 198 -17.42 5.98 4.64
C VAL A 198 -18.17 6.09 5.96
N ASP A 199 -18.62 4.94 6.49
CA ASP A 199 -19.30 4.81 7.80
C ASP A 199 -18.31 4.28 8.84
N VAL A 200 -17.38 5.14 9.26
CA VAL A 200 -16.32 4.80 10.24
C VAL A 200 -16.50 5.61 11.51
N THR A 201 -16.57 4.91 12.63
CA THR A 201 -16.85 5.49 13.95
C THR A 201 -15.70 6.38 14.44
N SER A 202 -14.46 5.90 14.30
CA SER A 202 -13.27 6.65 14.70
C SER A 202 -12.96 7.77 13.68
N ALA A 203 -13.01 9.03 14.13
CA ALA A 203 -12.67 10.17 13.28
C ALA A 203 -11.22 10.10 12.75
N GLU A 204 -10.29 9.54 13.53
CA GLU A 204 -8.90 9.39 13.15
C GLU A 204 -8.73 8.36 12.00
N ILE A 205 -9.37 7.18 12.14
CA ILE A 205 -9.37 6.14 11.09
C ILE A 205 -10.09 6.65 9.84
N ARG A 206 -11.25 7.30 10.03
CA ARG A 206 -12.01 7.89 8.94
C ARG A 206 -11.15 8.84 8.11
N ASN A 207 -10.42 9.75 8.74
CA ASN A 207 -9.56 10.70 8.05
C ASN A 207 -8.42 10.02 7.28
N ILE A 208 -7.83 8.96 7.84
CA ILE A 208 -6.78 8.17 7.17
C ILE A 208 -7.34 7.51 5.91
N VAL A 209 -8.46 6.79 6.06
CA VAL A 209 -9.07 6.03 4.98
C VAL A 209 -9.62 6.94 3.88
N THR A 210 -10.32 8.03 4.25
CA THR A 210 -10.83 9.02 3.29
C THR A 210 -9.69 9.59 2.46
N ARG A 211 -8.59 9.99 3.09
CA ARG A 211 -7.42 10.50 2.36
C ARG A 211 -6.83 9.48 1.39
N GLN A 212 -6.71 8.21 1.80
CA GLN A 212 -6.23 7.15 0.91
C GLN A 212 -7.12 7.02 -0.33
N LEU A 213 -8.43 6.95 -0.14
CA LEU A 213 -9.40 6.83 -1.23
C LEU A 213 -9.38 8.06 -2.17
N GLU A 214 -9.35 9.27 -1.60
CA GLU A 214 -9.28 10.51 -2.36
C GLU A 214 -7.96 10.63 -3.15
N ASN A 215 -6.85 10.15 -2.59
CA ASN A 215 -5.58 10.08 -3.31
C ASN A 215 -5.64 9.17 -4.53
N TRP A 216 -6.50 8.16 -4.54
CA TRP A 216 -6.74 7.29 -5.70
C TRP A 216 -7.82 7.82 -6.65
N GLY A 217 -8.43 8.97 -6.36
CA GLY A 217 -9.42 9.66 -7.19
C GLY A 217 -10.87 9.48 -6.75
N ALA A 218 -11.17 8.69 -5.71
CA ALA A 218 -12.53 8.46 -5.25
C ALA A 218 -13.16 9.73 -4.64
N THR A 219 -14.48 9.82 -4.73
CA THR A 219 -15.27 10.77 -3.96
C THR A 219 -15.80 10.09 -2.71
N CYS A 220 -15.49 10.64 -1.52
CA CYS A 220 -15.93 10.08 -0.26
C CYS A 220 -17.11 10.87 0.32
N ILE A 221 -18.13 10.15 0.78
CA ILE A 221 -19.30 10.73 1.48
C ILE A 221 -19.47 10.06 2.84
N THR A 222 -20.05 10.79 3.79
CA THR A 222 -20.36 10.26 5.13
C THR A 222 -21.87 10.07 5.30
N PRO A 223 -22.32 9.22 6.25
CA PRO A 223 -23.76 9.02 6.50
C PRO A 223 -24.52 10.31 6.84
N ASP A 224 -23.86 11.29 7.46
CA ASP A 224 -24.47 12.57 7.83
C ASP A 224 -24.72 13.49 6.61
N GLU A 225 -23.98 13.30 5.53
CA GLU A 225 -24.11 14.05 4.27
C GLU A 225 -25.18 13.47 3.33
N ARG A 226 -25.79 12.35 3.70
CA ARG A 226 -26.81 11.61 2.95
C ARG A 226 -28.17 12.32 2.89
N LEU A 227 -28.23 13.63 3.04
CA LEU A 227 -29.48 14.42 2.99
C LEU A 227 -30.11 14.50 1.60
N ILE A 228 -29.46 14.02 0.56
CA ILE A 228 -29.99 13.89 -0.81
C ILE A 228 -29.56 12.49 -1.28
N SER A 229 -30.49 11.68 -1.77
CA SER A 229 -30.30 10.31 -2.30
C SER A 229 -29.13 10.23 -3.29
N GLN A 230 -27.93 10.29 -2.77
CA GLN A 230 -26.73 10.06 -3.55
C GLN A 230 -26.45 8.57 -3.49
N ASP A 231 -26.51 7.91 -4.64
CA ASP A 231 -26.07 6.54 -4.78
C ASP A 231 -24.56 6.50 -4.57
N TYR A 232 -24.07 5.44 -3.93
CA TYR A 232 -22.65 5.18 -3.75
C TYR A 232 -22.32 3.81 -4.34
N ASP A 233 -21.09 3.67 -4.82
CA ASP A 233 -20.63 2.44 -5.45
C ASP A 233 -20.10 1.46 -4.39
N ILE A 234 -19.42 1.95 -3.35
CA ILE A 234 -18.82 1.12 -2.30
C ILE A 234 -19.27 1.62 -0.93
N PHE A 235 -19.63 0.68 -0.06
CA PHE A 235 -19.87 0.91 1.35
C PHE A 235 -18.69 0.43 2.17
N LEU A 236 -18.14 1.29 3.03
CA LEU A 236 -16.98 1.02 3.86
C LEU A 236 -17.33 1.32 5.32
N THR A 237 -17.08 0.36 6.22
CA THR A 237 -17.40 0.49 7.65
C THR A 237 -16.37 -0.19 8.55
N ASP A 238 -16.23 0.29 9.79
CA ASP A 238 -15.50 -0.38 10.87
C ASP A 238 -16.40 -1.23 11.77
N ASN A 239 -17.73 -1.24 11.52
CA ASN A 239 -18.69 -2.00 12.28
C ASN A 239 -19.28 -3.16 11.48
N PRO A 240 -19.00 -4.42 11.87
CA PRO A 240 -19.54 -5.58 11.15
C PRO A 240 -21.06 -5.61 11.06
N SER A 241 -21.76 -5.01 12.01
CA SER A 241 -23.24 -4.97 12.04
C SER A 241 -23.82 -4.02 10.99
N ASN A 242 -23.04 -3.07 10.49
CA ASN A 242 -23.47 -2.10 9.48
C ASN A 242 -23.13 -2.55 8.07
N LEU A 243 -22.34 -3.64 7.92
CA LEU A 243 -21.90 -4.11 6.62
C LEU A 243 -23.11 -4.56 5.79
N THR A 244 -23.26 -3.97 4.61
CA THR A 244 -24.32 -4.27 3.64
C THR A 244 -24.01 -5.53 2.83
N ALA A 245 -24.89 -5.89 1.92
CA ALA A 245 -24.72 -7.07 1.05
C ALA A 245 -23.45 -7.01 0.18
N SER A 246 -22.98 -5.80 -0.13
CA SER A 246 -21.69 -5.57 -0.80
C SER A 246 -20.96 -4.45 -0.07
N GLY A 247 -19.71 -4.69 0.34
CA GLY A 247 -18.98 -3.65 1.06
C GLY A 247 -17.65 -4.09 1.65
N LEU A 248 -16.95 -3.14 2.22
CA LEU A 248 -15.63 -3.29 2.79
C LEU A 248 -15.65 -3.09 4.31
N LEU A 249 -15.28 -4.12 5.06
CA LEU A 249 -15.08 -4.06 6.49
C LEU A 249 -13.61 -3.73 6.81
N LEU A 250 -13.40 -2.65 7.53
CA LEU A 250 -12.07 -2.30 8.02
C LEU A 250 -11.69 -3.16 9.22
N SER A 251 -10.47 -3.64 9.23
CA SER A 251 -9.88 -4.37 10.34
C SER A 251 -8.42 -3.95 10.59
N ASP A 252 -7.88 -4.44 11.68
CA ASP A 252 -6.45 -4.37 12.03
C ASP A 252 -5.80 -5.76 12.06
N ASP A 253 -6.41 -6.73 11.36
CA ASP A 253 -5.93 -8.10 11.27
C ASP A 253 -4.56 -8.21 10.58
N GLU A 254 -3.84 -9.30 10.84
CA GLU A 254 -2.55 -9.58 10.21
C GLU A 254 -2.67 -9.91 8.71
N SER A 255 -3.85 -10.35 8.26
CA SER A 255 -4.15 -10.62 6.85
C SER A 255 -4.45 -9.33 6.09
N GLY A 256 -3.93 -9.17 4.88
CA GLY A 256 -4.21 -8.02 4.04
C GLY A 256 -5.70 -7.94 3.66
N VAL A 257 -6.12 -8.75 2.69
CA VAL A 257 -7.53 -8.85 2.23
C VAL A 257 -8.07 -10.23 2.52
N ARG A 258 -9.32 -10.29 2.98
CA ARG A 258 -10.03 -11.55 3.24
C ARG A 258 -11.50 -11.42 2.85
N GLU A 259 -11.98 -12.37 2.07
CA GLU A 259 -13.41 -12.51 1.80
C GLU A 259 -14.14 -13.04 3.04
N ILE A 260 -15.24 -12.36 3.42
CA ILE A 260 -16.08 -12.72 4.58
C ILE A 260 -17.50 -13.11 4.16
N GLY A 261 -17.89 -12.79 2.94
CA GLY A 261 -19.16 -13.17 2.33
C GLY A 261 -19.20 -12.75 0.86
N PRO A 262 -20.21 -13.17 0.10
CA PRO A 262 -20.37 -12.78 -1.29
C PRO A 262 -20.41 -11.25 -1.43
N GLY A 263 -19.44 -10.65 -2.14
CA GLY A 263 -19.32 -9.21 -2.28
C GLY A 263 -18.89 -8.47 -1.00
N GLN A 264 -18.44 -9.19 0.02
CA GLN A 264 -17.99 -8.59 1.30
C GLN A 264 -16.54 -8.94 1.54
N LEU A 265 -15.71 -7.92 1.65
CA LEU A 265 -14.28 -8.06 1.93
C LEU A 265 -13.94 -7.44 3.29
N CYS A 266 -12.98 -8.04 3.96
CA CYS A 266 -12.36 -7.48 5.16
C CYS A 266 -10.91 -7.13 4.83
N VAL A 267 -10.47 -5.93 5.20
CA VAL A 267 -9.13 -5.44 4.88
C VAL A 267 -8.49 -4.72 6.06
N ASN A 268 -7.18 -4.87 6.19
CA ASN A 268 -6.40 -4.08 7.13
C ASN A 268 -6.17 -2.68 6.55
N PHE A 269 -6.79 -1.66 7.15
CA PHE A 269 -6.71 -0.27 6.68
C PHE A 269 -5.30 0.35 6.80
N ASN A 270 -4.38 -0.27 7.55
CA ASN A 270 -2.98 0.14 7.65
C ASN A 270 -2.11 -0.38 6.49
N MET A 271 -2.65 -1.24 5.64
CA MET A 271 -1.99 -1.80 4.47
C MET A 271 -2.61 -1.20 3.21
N SER A 272 -2.02 -0.11 2.72
CA SER A 272 -2.58 0.70 1.63
C SER A 272 -2.77 -0.10 0.34
N ASN A 273 -1.79 -0.92 -0.04
CA ASN A 273 -1.87 -1.76 -1.23
C ASN A 273 -2.98 -2.83 -1.10
N ALA A 274 -3.14 -3.42 0.09
CA ALA A 274 -4.23 -4.36 0.34
C ALA A 274 -5.61 -3.68 0.27
N MET A 275 -5.70 -2.46 0.78
CA MET A 275 -6.93 -1.66 0.70
C MET A 275 -7.28 -1.30 -0.75
N GLN A 276 -6.31 -0.90 -1.54
CA GLN A 276 -6.48 -0.65 -2.97
C GLN A 276 -6.97 -1.90 -3.71
N GLU A 277 -6.32 -3.05 -3.46
CA GLU A 277 -6.73 -4.34 -4.02
C GLU A 277 -8.18 -4.70 -3.65
N ALA A 278 -8.58 -4.54 -2.38
CA ALA A 278 -9.92 -4.84 -1.91
C ALA A 278 -10.99 -3.95 -2.58
N VAL A 279 -10.72 -2.65 -2.73
CA VAL A 279 -11.62 -1.71 -3.41
C VAL A 279 -11.79 -2.08 -4.87
N LEU A 280 -10.70 -2.39 -5.59
CA LEU A 280 -10.76 -2.80 -6.98
C LEU A 280 -11.54 -4.12 -7.16
N GLN A 281 -11.35 -5.09 -6.28
CA GLN A 281 -12.12 -6.34 -6.29
C GLN A 281 -13.62 -6.11 -6.11
N LEU A 282 -14.02 -5.19 -5.22
CA LEU A 282 -15.43 -4.86 -5.03
C LEU A 282 -16.04 -4.20 -6.27
N ILE A 283 -15.32 -3.30 -6.92
CA ILE A 283 -15.76 -2.68 -8.18
C ILE A 283 -15.94 -3.75 -9.26
N GLU A 284 -14.97 -4.67 -9.41
CA GLU A 284 -15.08 -5.78 -10.37
C GLU A 284 -16.30 -6.66 -10.12
N VAL A 285 -16.59 -6.98 -8.85
CA VAL A 285 -17.77 -7.78 -8.47
C VAL A 285 -19.08 -7.04 -8.78
N GLN A 286 -19.14 -5.73 -8.55
CA GLN A 286 -20.34 -4.95 -8.86
C GLN A 286 -20.59 -4.86 -10.35
N LEU A 287 -19.57 -4.57 -11.15
CA LEU A 287 -19.67 -4.56 -12.60
C LEU A 287 -20.15 -5.91 -13.15
N ALA A 288 -19.63 -7.02 -12.60
CA ALA A 288 -20.10 -8.36 -12.98
C ALA A 288 -21.55 -8.66 -12.57
N GLN A 289 -22.06 -8.05 -11.48
CA GLN A 289 -23.46 -8.22 -11.05
C GLN A 289 -24.43 -7.36 -11.89
N GLU A 290 -24.03 -6.17 -12.30
CA GLU A 290 -24.80 -5.33 -13.21
C GLU A 290 -24.98 -6.02 -14.58
N GLU A 291 -23.94 -6.68 -15.08
CA GLU A 291 -24.00 -7.49 -16.31
C GLU A 291 -25.06 -8.62 -16.25
N VAL A 292 -25.24 -9.24 -15.08
CA VAL A 292 -26.21 -10.34 -14.91
C VAL A 292 -27.65 -9.83 -14.85
N THR A 293 -27.89 -8.60 -14.42
CA THR A 293 -29.23 -8.00 -14.32
C THR A 293 -29.70 -7.36 -15.62
N GLU A 294 -28.80 -7.01 -16.54
CA GLU A 294 -29.12 -6.39 -17.82
C GLU A 294 -29.07 -7.35 -19.04
N SER A 295 -28.91 -8.65 -18.84
CA SER A 295 -28.97 -9.60 -19.97
C SER A 295 -30.37 -9.92 -20.46
N PRO A 296 -30.84 -9.27 -21.52
CA PRO A 296 -31.69 -9.92 -22.49
C PRO A 296 -30.79 -10.67 -23.47
N LEU A 297 -30.98 -11.97 -23.55
CA LEU A 297 -30.56 -12.90 -24.58
C LEU A 297 -30.03 -12.26 -25.90
N GLY A 298 -28.74 -12.47 -26.19
CA GLY A 298 -28.23 -12.53 -27.56
C GLY A 298 -28.18 -11.19 -28.30
N GLY A 299 -27.51 -10.19 -27.77
CA GLY A 299 -27.14 -8.96 -28.50
C GLY A 299 -25.75 -9.10 -29.13
N ASP A 300 -25.62 -8.68 -30.39
CA ASP A 300 -24.38 -8.60 -31.14
C ASP A 300 -23.38 -7.68 -30.39
N GLU A 301 -22.31 -8.25 -29.79
CA GLU A 301 -21.28 -7.52 -29.04
C GLU A 301 -20.65 -6.38 -29.86
N ASN A 302 -20.57 -6.56 -31.13
CA ASN A 302 -20.10 -5.54 -32.08
C ASN A 302 -21.08 -4.33 -32.11
N ALA A 303 -22.39 -4.57 -32.06
CA ALA A 303 -23.39 -3.51 -32.00
C ALA A 303 -23.33 -2.75 -30.66
N GLN A 304 -23.05 -3.42 -29.54
CA GLN A 304 -22.87 -2.80 -28.23
C GLN A 304 -21.61 -1.92 -28.18
N LEU A 305 -20.51 -2.42 -28.71
CA LEU A 305 -19.25 -1.67 -28.82
C LEU A 305 -19.42 -0.40 -29.66
N HIS A 306 -20.12 -0.49 -30.79
CA HIS A 306 -20.44 0.68 -31.62
C HIS A 306 -21.37 1.68 -30.91
N ALA A 307 -22.30 1.21 -30.09
CA ALA A 307 -23.23 2.05 -29.35
C ALA A 307 -22.58 2.75 -28.15
N SER A 308 -21.49 2.19 -27.60
CA SER A 308 -20.79 2.70 -26.42
C SER A 308 -20.12 4.06 -26.62
N GLY A 309 -19.89 4.47 -27.87
CA GLY A 309 -19.12 5.67 -28.21
C GLY A 309 -17.59 5.49 -28.13
N TYR A 310 -17.11 4.37 -27.61
CA TYR A 310 -15.66 4.07 -27.46
C TYR A 310 -15.08 3.23 -28.59
N TYR A 311 -15.86 2.94 -29.63
CA TYR A 311 -15.40 2.12 -30.76
C TYR A 311 -14.14 2.66 -31.42
N ALA A 312 -14.04 3.97 -31.63
CA ALA A 312 -12.87 4.59 -32.24
C ALA A 312 -11.59 4.38 -31.39
N LEU A 313 -11.72 4.54 -30.06
CA LEU A 313 -10.62 4.32 -29.13
C LEU A 313 -10.23 2.84 -29.08
N PHE A 314 -11.19 1.94 -29.08
CA PHE A 314 -10.95 0.50 -29.16
C PHE A 314 -10.15 0.11 -30.40
N VAL A 315 -10.55 0.61 -31.58
CA VAL A 315 -9.84 0.34 -32.85
C VAL A 315 -8.41 0.88 -32.86
N ASP A 316 -8.19 2.02 -32.22
CA ASP A 316 -6.87 2.66 -32.17
C ASP A 316 -5.91 1.99 -31.18
N THR A 317 -6.41 1.47 -30.04
CA THR A 317 -5.53 1.04 -28.94
C THR A 317 -5.41 -0.48 -28.82
N VAL A 318 -6.53 -1.22 -28.89
CA VAL A 318 -6.55 -2.67 -28.60
C VAL A 318 -5.72 -3.51 -29.60
N PRO A 319 -5.77 -3.26 -30.92
CA PRO A 319 -4.93 -4.01 -31.85
C PRO A 319 -3.42 -3.86 -31.62
N ASP A 320 -2.99 -2.71 -31.13
CA ASP A 320 -1.57 -2.48 -30.82
C ASP A 320 -1.16 -3.21 -29.54
N ASP A 321 -2.03 -3.28 -28.55
CA ASP A 321 -1.80 -4.08 -27.34
C ASP A 321 -1.73 -5.58 -27.65
N VAL A 322 -2.57 -6.08 -28.54
CA VAL A 322 -2.47 -7.48 -29.02
C VAL A 322 -1.13 -7.74 -29.71
N LYS A 323 -0.63 -6.80 -30.53
CA LYS A 323 0.71 -6.92 -31.12
C LYS A 323 1.82 -6.95 -30.07
N ARG A 324 1.66 -6.16 -29.00
CA ARG A 324 2.60 -6.19 -27.88
C ARG A 324 2.61 -7.54 -27.19
N LEU A 325 1.45 -8.17 -26.93
CA LEU A 325 1.42 -9.51 -26.36
C LEU A 325 2.25 -10.51 -27.15
N TYR A 326 2.17 -10.49 -28.49
CA TYR A 326 2.99 -11.36 -29.33
C TYR A 326 4.50 -11.05 -29.19
N THR A 327 4.87 -9.78 -29.14
CA THR A 327 6.27 -9.36 -29.05
C THR A 327 6.88 -9.73 -27.69
N GLU A 328 6.14 -9.48 -26.61
CA GLU A 328 6.55 -9.75 -25.24
C GLU A 328 6.63 -11.26 -24.95
N ALA A 329 5.71 -12.04 -25.50
CA ALA A 329 5.76 -13.49 -25.45
C ALA A 329 6.99 -14.05 -26.20
N ALA A 330 7.27 -13.54 -27.41
CA ALA A 330 8.41 -13.95 -28.21
C ALA A 330 9.76 -13.63 -27.53
N THR A 331 9.82 -12.55 -26.74
CA THR A 331 11.02 -12.17 -25.97
C THR A 331 11.07 -12.81 -24.59
N SER A 332 10.04 -13.58 -24.22
CA SER A 332 9.87 -14.17 -22.87
C SER A 332 9.89 -13.14 -21.74
N ASP A 333 9.46 -11.90 -22.00
CA ASP A 333 9.29 -10.87 -20.99
C ASP A 333 7.93 -11.05 -20.29
N PHE A 334 7.90 -11.95 -19.33
CA PHE A 334 6.66 -12.29 -18.61
C PHE A 334 6.13 -11.13 -17.75
N ALA A 335 6.98 -10.18 -17.35
CA ALA A 335 6.55 -9.02 -16.58
C ALA A 335 5.79 -8.03 -17.45
N ALA A 336 6.33 -7.66 -18.61
CA ALA A 336 5.66 -6.81 -19.57
C ALA A 336 4.39 -7.48 -20.11
N LEU A 337 4.45 -8.78 -20.40
CA LEU A 337 3.33 -9.57 -20.88
C LEU A 337 2.14 -9.57 -19.88
N ALA A 338 2.43 -9.70 -18.58
CA ALA A 338 1.41 -9.63 -17.53
C ALA A 338 0.76 -8.24 -17.46
N GLN A 339 1.54 -7.17 -17.59
CA GLN A 339 1.01 -5.80 -17.60
C GLN A 339 0.09 -5.55 -18.79
N THR A 340 0.52 -5.98 -19.99
CA THR A 340 -0.30 -5.81 -21.20
C THR A 340 -1.59 -6.64 -21.14
N ALA A 341 -1.52 -7.88 -20.64
CA ALA A 341 -2.71 -8.72 -20.41
C ALA A 341 -3.68 -8.09 -19.40
N HIS A 342 -3.15 -7.53 -18.32
CA HIS A 342 -3.95 -6.86 -17.29
C HIS A 342 -4.65 -5.61 -17.83
N ARG A 343 -3.93 -4.79 -18.62
CA ARG A 343 -4.52 -3.61 -19.26
C ARG A 343 -5.64 -3.99 -20.24
N LEU A 344 -5.43 -4.99 -21.09
CA LEU A 344 -6.46 -5.48 -22.00
C LEU A 344 -7.68 -6.02 -21.25
N LYS A 345 -7.46 -6.74 -20.14
CA LYS A 345 -8.55 -7.19 -19.26
C LYS A 345 -9.40 -6.00 -18.79
N GLY A 346 -8.76 -4.93 -18.33
CA GLY A 346 -9.44 -3.70 -17.92
C GLY A 346 -10.24 -3.04 -19.04
N VAL A 347 -9.68 -2.96 -20.25
CA VAL A 347 -10.38 -2.41 -21.42
C VAL A 347 -11.58 -3.25 -21.78
N PHE A 348 -11.47 -4.59 -21.82
CA PHE A 348 -12.61 -5.46 -22.12
C PHE A 348 -13.68 -5.39 -21.03
N ALA A 349 -13.29 -5.28 -19.75
CA ALA A 349 -14.23 -5.09 -18.65
C ALA A 349 -15.00 -3.76 -18.80
N MET A 350 -14.29 -2.66 -19.02
CA MET A 350 -14.90 -1.34 -19.22
C MET A 350 -15.89 -1.28 -20.39
N LEU A 351 -15.62 -2.06 -21.45
CA LEU A 351 -16.46 -2.12 -22.65
C LEU A 351 -17.51 -3.23 -22.59
N ASN A 352 -17.64 -3.91 -21.46
CA ASN A 352 -18.54 -5.04 -21.25
C ASN A 352 -18.35 -6.20 -22.26
N LEU A 353 -17.10 -6.44 -22.65
CA LEU A 353 -16.71 -7.51 -23.57
C LEU A 353 -16.26 -8.76 -22.75
N VAL A 354 -17.24 -9.46 -22.19
CA VAL A 354 -17.05 -10.59 -21.26
C VAL A 354 -16.11 -11.69 -21.79
N PRO A 355 -16.23 -12.16 -23.05
CA PRO A 355 -15.32 -13.17 -23.58
C PRO A 355 -13.86 -12.70 -23.62
N GLY A 356 -13.63 -11.44 -24.02
CA GLY A 356 -12.29 -10.86 -24.04
C GLY A 356 -11.67 -10.76 -22.64
N LYS A 357 -12.46 -10.36 -21.63
CA LYS A 357 -12.03 -10.33 -20.22
C LYS A 357 -11.63 -11.73 -19.75
N GLN A 358 -12.44 -12.77 -19.98
CA GLN A 358 -12.17 -14.15 -19.57
C GLN A 358 -10.90 -14.71 -20.24
N LEU A 359 -10.67 -14.40 -21.51
CA LEU A 359 -9.45 -14.80 -22.22
C LEU A 359 -8.20 -14.17 -21.56
N CYS A 360 -8.27 -12.89 -21.18
CA CYS A 360 -7.18 -12.21 -20.50
C CYS A 360 -6.94 -12.76 -19.09
N GLU A 361 -7.97 -13.09 -18.32
CA GLU A 361 -7.84 -13.71 -16.99
C GLU A 361 -7.12 -15.07 -17.07
N THR A 362 -7.48 -15.89 -18.03
CA THR A 362 -6.80 -17.16 -18.27
C THR A 362 -5.36 -16.96 -18.71
N LEU A 363 -5.11 -15.96 -19.56
CA LEU A 363 -3.76 -15.61 -19.98
C LEU A 363 -2.90 -15.16 -18.77
N GLU A 364 -3.40 -14.32 -17.87
CA GLU A 364 -2.70 -13.92 -16.64
C GLU A 364 -2.34 -15.13 -15.76
N HIS A 365 -3.24 -16.11 -15.66
CA HIS A 365 -2.96 -17.36 -14.92
C HIS A 365 -1.82 -18.15 -15.55
N LEU A 366 -1.85 -18.34 -16.87
CA LEU A 366 -0.82 -19.07 -17.61
C LEU A 366 0.54 -18.39 -17.56
N ILE A 367 0.56 -17.05 -17.53
CA ILE A 367 1.79 -16.26 -17.37
C ILE A 367 2.42 -16.54 -15.99
N ARG A 368 1.63 -16.60 -14.92
CA ARG A 368 2.12 -16.95 -13.58
C ARG A 368 2.69 -18.36 -13.52
N GLU A 369 2.09 -19.30 -14.21
CA GLU A 369 2.55 -20.68 -14.31
C GLU A 369 3.70 -20.86 -15.31
N LYS A 370 3.99 -19.84 -16.13
CA LYS A 370 4.99 -19.87 -17.20
C LYS A 370 4.74 -20.97 -18.23
N ASP A 371 3.47 -21.24 -18.50
CA ASP A 371 3.05 -22.21 -19.52
C ASP A 371 3.12 -21.58 -20.93
N VAL A 372 4.29 -21.63 -21.56
CA VAL A 372 4.54 -21.02 -22.86
C VAL A 372 3.57 -21.47 -23.95
N PRO A 373 3.28 -22.77 -24.13
CA PRO A 373 2.30 -23.22 -25.14
C PRO A 373 0.89 -22.70 -24.88
N GLY A 374 0.47 -22.66 -23.61
CA GLY A 374 -0.81 -22.09 -23.22
C GLY A 374 -0.89 -20.60 -23.51
N ILE A 375 0.17 -19.84 -23.20
CA ILE A 375 0.28 -18.40 -23.45
C ILE A 375 0.13 -18.11 -24.94
N GLU A 376 0.86 -18.77 -25.81
CA GLU A 376 0.78 -18.57 -27.27
C GLU A 376 -0.63 -18.83 -27.81
N LYS A 377 -1.28 -19.89 -27.33
CA LYS A 377 -2.64 -20.21 -27.70
C LYS A 377 -3.62 -19.10 -27.31
N TYR A 378 -3.59 -18.66 -26.05
CA TYR A 378 -4.53 -17.67 -25.56
C TYR A 378 -4.30 -16.27 -26.15
N ILE A 379 -3.07 -15.91 -26.49
CA ILE A 379 -2.80 -14.67 -27.28
C ILE A 379 -3.47 -14.77 -28.65
N SER A 380 -3.39 -15.94 -29.31
CA SER A 380 -4.08 -16.16 -30.59
C SER A 380 -5.60 -16.11 -30.48
N ASP A 381 -6.15 -16.63 -29.37
CA ASP A 381 -7.58 -16.57 -29.12
C ASP A 381 -8.06 -15.13 -28.88
N ILE A 382 -7.31 -14.33 -28.11
CA ILE A 382 -7.55 -12.88 -27.91
C ILE A 382 -7.49 -12.13 -29.25
N ASP A 383 -6.48 -12.39 -30.07
CA ASP A 383 -6.33 -11.76 -31.39
C ASP A 383 -7.52 -12.08 -32.31
N SER A 384 -7.97 -13.34 -32.30
CA SER A 384 -9.13 -13.78 -33.05
C SER A 384 -10.42 -13.10 -32.58
N TYR A 385 -10.59 -13.00 -31.28
CA TYR A 385 -11.71 -12.31 -30.67
C TYR A 385 -11.74 -10.80 -31.03
N VAL A 386 -10.60 -10.11 -30.89
CA VAL A 386 -10.48 -8.68 -31.26
C VAL A 386 -10.78 -8.47 -32.74
N LYS A 387 -10.30 -9.33 -33.63
CA LYS A 387 -10.60 -9.26 -35.06
C LYS A 387 -12.08 -9.49 -35.39
N SER A 388 -12.81 -10.21 -34.57
CA SER A 388 -14.26 -10.39 -34.75
C SER A 388 -15.07 -9.15 -34.38
N LEU A 389 -14.49 -8.23 -33.61
CA LEU A 389 -15.11 -6.97 -33.18
C LEU A 389 -14.74 -5.77 -34.07
N LEU A 390 -13.71 -5.91 -34.90
CA LEU A 390 -13.26 -4.89 -35.85
C LEU A 390 -13.99 -5.04 -37.19
#